data_5f2d7dbde29684639e2fa95f44405571
#
_entry.id   5f2d7dbde29684639e2fa95f44405571
#
_cell.length_a   1.000
_cell.length_b   1.000
_cell.length_c   1.000
_cell.angle_alpha   90.00
_cell.angle_beta   90.00
_cell.angle_gamma   90.00
#
_symmetry.space_group_name_H-M   'P 1'
#
loop_
_entity.id
_entity.type
_entity.pdbx_description
1 polymer ?
#
loop_
_entity_poly.entity_id
_entity_poly.type
_entity_poly.pdbx_seq_one_letter_code
_entity_poly.pdbx_strand_id
1 'polypeptide(L)'
;MRFTIKTKLRLAFLGLALLFIGFGTASIVRMSMLNARSAEMEVNWIPSMVYTAALHIDFNHYVIEVARHILTADPAGMTAAEQRMAAFEQDIGRQRALYEPLIDSDEEVRTYKSFVPKFEAFMSQTRTILALSRKNQKPQAAELLKAGEAGFEEIGTLLNRLVKVNREGASQEGQKSTEIFTTTRFRMTIGVVLVVLIALWLAVALERAVSQPVAALSEVVERLAAGDLQVKVEGVE
;
A
#
# COMPACT_ATOMS: atom_id res chain seq x y z
N MET A 1 43.99 10.77 31.11
CA MET A 1 44.49 9.71 30.20
C MET A 1 44.65 10.32 28.83
N ARG A 2 45.87 10.47 28.32
CA ARG A 2 46.11 10.90 26.92
C ARG A 2 46.04 9.65 26.01
N PHE A 3 44.98 9.52 25.21
CA PHE A 3 44.89 8.42 24.25
C PHE A 3 46.00 8.53 23.20
N THR A 4 46.59 7.39 22.82
CA THR A 4 47.57 7.32 21.72
C THR A 4 46.90 7.68 20.39
N ILE A 5 47.62 8.17 19.43
CA ILE A 5 47.17 8.50 18.05
C ILE A 5 46.42 7.28 17.45
N LYS A 6 46.98 6.09 17.60
CA LYS A 6 46.39 4.83 17.15
C LYS A 6 44.99 4.58 17.76
N THR A 7 44.79 4.87 19.07
CA THR A 7 43.53 4.70 19.75
C THR A 7 42.50 5.74 19.30
N LYS A 8 42.92 7.01 19.10
CA LYS A 8 42.04 8.08 18.59
C LYS A 8 41.55 7.76 17.18
N LEU A 9 42.42 7.29 16.29
CA LEU A 9 42.06 6.89 14.93
C LEU A 9 41.07 5.72 14.93
N ARG A 10 41.35 4.68 15.71
CA ARG A 10 40.45 3.51 15.83
C ARG A 10 39.06 3.89 16.32
N LEU A 11 38.96 4.73 17.37
CA LEU A 11 37.69 5.19 17.92
C LEU A 11 36.90 6.04 16.91
N ALA A 12 37.58 6.92 16.16
CA ALA A 12 36.97 7.75 15.14
C ALA A 12 36.36 6.90 14.01
N PHE A 13 37.11 5.95 13.46
CA PHE A 13 36.62 5.06 12.42
C PHE A 13 35.54 4.08 12.91
N LEU A 14 35.69 3.57 14.13
CA LEU A 14 34.67 2.71 14.75
C LEU A 14 33.36 3.47 14.95
N GLY A 15 33.42 4.69 15.45
CA GLY A 15 32.24 5.56 15.61
C GLY A 15 31.54 5.85 14.28
N LEU A 16 32.32 6.16 13.24
CA LEU A 16 31.79 6.39 11.89
C LEU A 16 31.13 5.11 11.34
N ALA A 17 31.77 3.95 11.48
CA ALA A 17 31.23 2.67 11.05
C ALA A 17 29.92 2.33 11.78
N LEU A 18 29.83 2.54 13.08
CA LEU A 18 28.61 2.33 13.87
C LEU A 18 27.48 3.26 13.43
N LEU A 19 27.80 4.53 13.11
CA LEU A 19 26.82 5.47 12.56
C LEU A 19 26.27 5.00 11.20
N PHE A 20 27.15 4.53 10.30
CA PHE A 20 26.72 3.99 9.00
C PHE A 20 25.86 2.73 9.15
N ILE A 21 26.23 1.81 10.03
CA ILE A 21 25.46 0.59 10.31
C ILE A 21 24.09 0.95 10.87
N GLY A 22 24.03 1.81 11.88
CA GLY A 22 22.77 2.23 12.51
C GLY A 22 21.84 2.94 11.52
N PHE A 23 22.39 3.85 10.72
CA PHE A 23 21.64 4.57 9.70
C PHE A 23 21.15 3.64 8.57
N GLY A 24 22.02 2.75 8.10
CA GLY A 24 21.69 1.76 7.07
C GLY A 24 20.59 0.80 7.54
N THR A 25 20.69 0.27 8.76
CA THR A 25 19.67 -0.62 9.34
C THR A 25 18.33 0.10 9.48
N ALA A 26 18.31 1.33 9.99
CA ALA A 26 17.08 2.12 10.11
C ALA A 26 16.44 2.37 8.72
N SER A 27 17.24 2.60 7.69
CA SER A 27 16.80 2.78 6.31
C SER A 27 16.15 1.52 5.74
N ILE A 28 16.76 0.36 5.94
CA ILE A 28 16.25 -0.94 5.48
C ILE A 28 14.90 -1.25 6.15
N VAL A 29 14.78 -1.06 7.46
CA VAL A 29 13.53 -1.28 8.20
C VAL A 29 12.40 -0.40 7.65
N ARG A 30 12.67 0.88 7.40
CA ARG A 30 11.67 1.80 6.83
C ARG A 30 11.26 1.43 5.42
N MET A 31 12.20 0.99 4.59
CA MET A 31 11.90 0.52 3.23
C MET A 31 11.05 -0.75 3.25
N SER A 32 11.33 -1.67 4.18
CA SER A 32 10.52 -2.88 4.37
C SER A 32 9.07 -2.54 4.77
N MET A 33 8.86 -1.55 5.63
CA MET A 33 7.52 -1.08 6.01
C MET A 33 6.77 -0.48 4.82
N LEU A 34 7.43 0.30 3.97
CA LEU A 34 6.83 0.85 2.74
C LEU A 34 6.44 -0.27 1.76
N ASN A 35 7.33 -1.25 1.58
CA ASN A 35 7.06 -2.39 0.71
C ASN A 35 5.87 -3.22 1.19
N ALA A 36 5.75 -3.46 2.52
CA ALA A 36 4.62 -4.19 3.09
C ALA A 36 3.29 -3.48 2.84
N ARG A 37 3.24 -2.14 2.96
CA ARG A 37 2.03 -1.35 2.66
C ARG A 37 1.68 -1.32 1.17
N SER A 38 2.70 -1.28 0.30
CA SER A 38 2.47 -1.39 -1.15
C SER A 38 1.92 -2.76 -1.52
N ALA A 39 2.42 -3.83 -0.90
CA ALA A 39 1.89 -5.18 -1.08
C ALA A 39 0.43 -5.29 -0.62
N GLU A 40 0.06 -4.68 0.52
CA GLU A 40 -1.32 -4.63 1.01
C GLU A 40 -2.27 -3.95 0.01
N MET A 41 -1.82 -2.84 -0.61
CA MET A 41 -2.56 -2.18 -1.68
C MET A 41 -2.80 -3.10 -2.87
N GLU A 42 -1.77 -3.84 -3.29
CA GLU A 42 -1.79 -4.70 -4.47
C GLU A 42 -2.62 -5.98 -4.26
N VAL A 43 -2.52 -6.61 -3.08
CA VAL A 43 -3.13 -7.92 -2.85
C VAL A 43 -4.51 -7.85 -2.20
N ASN A 44 -4.87 -6.75 -1.52
CA ASN A 44 -6.16 -6.60 -0.85
C ASN A 44 -6.97 -5.43 -1.43
N TRP A 45 -6.56 -4.16 -1.22
CA TRP A 45 -7.41 -3.01 -1.50
C TRP A 45 -7.81 -2.85 -2.97
N ILE A 46 -6.84 -2.96 -3.91
CA ILE A 46 -7.12 -2.82 -5.34
C ILE A 46 -8.02 -3.96 -5.84
N PRO A 47 -7.74 -5.25 -5.58
CA PRO A 47 -8.64 -6.34 -5.95
C PRO A 47 -10.03 -6.20 -5.33
N SER A 48 -10.13 -5.84 -4.05
CA SER A 48 -11.43 -5.64 -3.36
C SER A 48 -12.28 -4.55 -4.03
N MET A 49 -11.65 -3.43 -4.42
CA MET A 49 -12.34 -2.37 -5.18
C MET A 49 -12.84 -2.88 -6.54
N VAL A 50 -12.00 -3.62 -7.26
CA VAL A 50 -12.35 -4.16 -8.59
C VAL A 50 -13.51 -5.15 -8.47
N TYR A 51 -13.43 -6.11 -7.54
CA TYR A 51 -14.46 -7.14 -7.39
C TYR A 51 -15.79 -6.57 -6.88
N THR A 52 -15.77 -5.65 -5.92
CA THR A 52 -17.00 -5.03 -5.42
C THR A 52 -17.66 -4.12 -6.45
N ALA A 53 -16.88 -3.38 -7.25
CA ALA A 53 -17.40 -2.58 -8.35
C ALA A 53 -17.98 -3.46 -9.47
N ALA A 54 -17.29 -4.53 -9.86
CA ALA A 54 -17.77 -5.49 -10.85
C ALA A 54 -19.07 -6.17 -10.37
N LEU A 55 -19.10 -6.62 -9.12
CA LEU A 55 -20.29 -7.20 -8.50
C LEU A 55 -21.49 -6.25 -8.57
N HIS A 56 -21.31 -4.96 -8.33
CA HIS A 56 -22.36 -3.96 -8.42
C HIS A 56 -22.83 -3.74 -9.87
N ILE A 57 -21.91 -3.70 -10.82
CA ILE A 57 -22.22 -3.54 -12.24
C ILE A 57 -23.00 -4.77 -12.76
N ASP A 58 -22.51 -5.97 -12.46
CA ASP A 58 -23.14 -7.21 -12.91
C ASP A 58 -24.51 -7.41 -12.30
N PHE A 59 -24.71 -7.04 -11.03
CA PHE A 59 -26.02 -7.03 -10.38
C PHE A 59 -27.00 -6.08 -11.08
N ASN A 60 -26.59 -4.88 -11.42
CA ASN A 60 -27.45 -3.92 -12.15
C ASN A 60 -27.82 -4.45 -13.55
N HIS A 61 -26.85 -5.04 -14.27
CA HIS A 61 -27.11 -5.65 -15.57
C HIS A 61 -28.08 -6.82 -15.46
N TYR A 62 -27.94 -7.65 -14.42
CA TYR A 62 -28.87 -8.74 -14.15
C TYR A 62 -30.31 -8.24 -13.98
N VAL A 63 -30.52 -7.18 -13.20
CA VAL A 63 -31.85 -6.56 -13.00
C VAL A 63 -32.42 -6.00 -14.31
N ILE A 64 -31.58 -5.37 -15.13
CA ILE A 64 -31.99 -4.89 -16.46
C ILE A 64 -32.47 -6.03 -17.34
N GLU A 65 -31.79 -7.18 -17.32
CA GLU A 65 -32.20 -8.35 -18.12
C GLU A 65 -33.51 -8.97 -17.57
N VAL A 66 -33.76 -8.94 -16.25
CA VAL A 66 -35.05 -9.33 -15.67
C VAL A 66 -36.19 -8.43 -16.21
N ALA A 67 -35.99 -7.12 -16.20
CA ALA A 67 -36.95 -6.17 -16.78
C ALA A 67 -37.15 -6.42 -18.29
N ARG A 68 -36.08 -6.65 -19.03
CA ARG A 68 -36.12 -6.97 -20.48
C ARG A 68 -36.91 -8.23 -20.75
N HIS A 69 -36.73 -9.29 -19.95
CA HIS A 69 -37.49 -10.54 -20.07
C HIS A 69 -39.03 -10.33 -19.91
N ILE A 70 -39.41 -9.43 -18.98
CA ILE A 70 -40.83 -9.08 -18.78
C ILE A 70 -41.36 -8.32 -20.01
N LEU A 71 -40.62 -7.39 -20.56
CA LEU A 71 -41.02 -6.54 -21.68
C LEU A 71 -41.00 -7.26 -23.03
N THR A 72 -40.29 -8.37 -23.15
CA THR A 72 -40.12 -9.13 -24.39
C THR A 72 -41.33 -10.07 -24.56
N ALA A 73 -42.00 -9.99 -25.72
CA ALA A 73 -43.18 -10.84 -26.04
C ALA A 73 -42.81 -12.16 -26.69
N ASP A 74 -41.71 -12.19 -27.46
CA ASP A 74 -41.33 -13.37 -28.22
C ASP A 74 -40.45 -14.34 -27.41
N PRO A 75 -40.60 -15.67 -27.61
CA PRO A 75 -39.85 -16.67 -26.83
C PRO A 75 -38.34 -16.61 -27.05
N ALA A 76 -37.87 -16.24 -28.24
CA ALA A 76 -36.46 -16.19 -28.55
C ALA A 76 -35.77 -15.04 -27.79
N GLY A 77 -36.41 -13.87 -27.71
CA GLY A 77 -35.93 -12.74 -26.94
C GLY A 77 -35.93 -13.02 -25.43
N MET A 78 -36.93 -13.75 -24.90
CA MET A 78 -36.94 -14.21 -23.51
C MET A 78 -35.75 -15.15 -23.22
N THR A 79 -35.52 -16.13 -24.09
CA THR A 79 -34.39 -17.05 -23.97
C THR A 79 -33.06 -16.30 -24.00
N ALA A 80 -32.91 -15.32 -24.89
CA ALA A 80 -31.70 -14.50 -24.97
C ALA A 80 -31.45 -13.68 -23.67
N ALA A 81 -32.51 -13.14 -23.06
CA ALA A 81 -32.41 -12.45 -21.76
C ALA A 81 -32.00 -13.42 -20.64
N GLU A 82 -32.56 -14.63 -20.61
CA GLU A 82 -32.18 -15.68 -19.65
C GLU A 82 -30.72 -16.11 -19.78
N GLN A 83 -30.23 -16.25 -21.01
CA GLN A 83 -28.80 -16.57 -21.23
C GLN A 83 -27.88 -15.46 -20.69
N ARG A 84 -28.23 -14.19 -20.91
CA ARG A 84 -27.46 -13.08 -20.34
C ARG A 84 -27.55 -13.02 -18.83
N MET A 85 -28.73 -13.25 -18.25
CA MET A 85 -28.89 -13.36 -16.79
C MET A 85 -28.01 -14.47 -16.20
N ALA A 86 -27.97 -15.64 -16.83
CA ALA A 86 -27.12 -16.75 -16.40
C ALA A 86 -25.63 -16.40 -16.44
N ALA A 87 -25.18 -15.64 -17.45
CA ALA A 87 -23.82 -15.15 -17.51
C ALA A 87 -23.50 -14.17 -16.38
N PHE A 88 -24.38 -13.20 -16.12
CA PHE A 88 -24.21 -12.28 -14.99
C PHE A 88 -24.27 -12.99 -13.63
N GLU A 89 -25.13 -13.96 -13.45
CA GLU A 89 -25.19 -14.76 -12.21
C GLU A 89 -23.87 -15.51 -11.97
N GLN A 90 -23.27 -16.07 -13.02
CA GLN A 90 -21.96 -16.71 -12.95
C GLN A 90 -20.86 -15.69 -12.60
N ASP A 91 -20.86 -14.52 -13.23
CA ASP A 91 -19.88 -13.46 -12.97
C ASP A 91 -20.03 -12.92 -11.54
N ILE A 92 -21.24 -12.67 -11.06
CA ILE A 92 -21.55 -12.31 -9.67
C ILE A 92 -21.00 -13.37 -8.71
N GLY A 93 -21.24 -14.65 -8.98
CA GLY A 93 -20.71 -15.75 -8.16
C GLY A 93 -19.18 -15.75 -8.11
N ARG A 94 -18.52 -15.53 -9.25
CA ARG A 94 -17.06 -15.42 -9.35
C ARG A 94 -16.53 -14.21 -8.59
N GLN A 95 -17.12 -13.03 -8.75
CA GLN A 95 -16.69 -11.81 -8.04
C GLN A 95 -16.84 -11.97 -6.53
N ARG A 96 -17.93 -12.57 -6.06
CA ARG A 96 -18.13 -12.87 -4.64
C ARG A 96 -17.04 -13.80 -4.10
N ALA A 97 -16.77 -14.92 -4.80
CA ALA A 97 -15.76 -15.89 -4.39
C ALA A 97 -14.34 -15.30 -4.31
N LEU A 98 -14.03 -14.33 -5.18
CA LEU A 98 -12.75 -13.62 -5.19
C LEU A 98 -12.68 -12.53 -4.11
N TYR A 99 -13.81 -11.89 -3.78
CA TYR A 99 -13.88 -10.83 -2.79
C TYR A 99 -13.93 -11.35 -1.34
N GLU A 100 -14.69 -12.41 -1.09
CA GLU A 100 -14.91 -12.94 0.28
C GLU A 100 -13.61 -13.17 1.09
N PRO A 101 -12.53 -13.72 0.52
CA PRO A 101 -11.26 -13.90 1.22
C PRO A 101 -10.52 -12.60 1.56
N LEU A 102 -10.89 -11.48 0.91
CA LEU A 102 -10.24 -10.18 1.07
C LEU A 102 -10.92 -9.29 2.11
N ILE A 103 -12.09 -9.72 2.62
CA ILE A 103 -12.85 -8.98 3.64
C ILE A 103 -12.08 -9.03 4.95
N ASP A 104 -11.60 -7.87 5.41
CA ASP A 104 -10.79 -7.81 6.62
C ASP A 104 -11.27 -6.77 7.65
N SER A 105 -11.95 -5.70 7.20
CA SER A 105 -12.45 -4.66 8.11
C SER A 105 -13.81 -5.02 8.72
N ASP A 106 -14.03 -4.60 9.97
CA ASP A 106 -15.33 -4.78 10.66
C ASP A 106 -16.52 -4.20 9.87
N GLU A 107 -16.28 -3.14 9.12
CA GLU A 107 -17.32 -2.49 8.32
C GLU A 107 -17.67 -3.32 7.08
N GLU A 108 -16.67 -3.88 6.39
CA GLU A 108 -16.89 -4.81 5.28
C GLU A 108 -17.66 -6.05 5.74
N VAL A 109 -17.21 -6.67 6.85
CA VAL A 109 -17.87 -7.84 7.43
C VAL A 109 -19.33 -7.56 7.70
N ARG A 110 -19.68 -6.45 8.36
CA ARG A 110 -21.06 -6.09 8.65
C ARG A 110 -21.88 -5.83 7.38
N THR A 111 -21.31 -5.07 6.44
CA THR A 111 -21.98 -4.70 5.20
C THR A 111 -22.23 -5.93 4.33
N TYR A 112 -21.22 -6.80 4.19
CA TYR A 112 -21.33 -8.02 3.41
C TYR A 112 -22.31 -9.02 4.02
N LYS A 113 -22.30 -9.19 5.34
CA LYS A 113 -23.30 -10.02 6.05
C LYS A 113 -24.73 -9.51 5.87
N SER A 114 -24.93 -8.20 5.71
CA SER A 114 -26.24 -7.62 5.42
C SER A 114 -26.64 -7.79 3.96
N PHE A 115 -25.68 -7.78 3.04
CA PHE A 115 -25.87 -7.95 1.60
C PHE A 115 -26.34 -9.37 1.24
N VAL A 116 -25.66 -10.41 1.75
CA VAL A 116 -25.88 -11.80 1.31
C VAL A 116 -27.35 -12.24 1.40
N PRO A 117 -28.05 -12.15 2.55
CA PRO A 117 -29.43 -12.62 2.64
C PRO A 117 -30.40 -11.83 1.76
N LYS A 118 -30.15 -10.53 1.55
CA LYS A 118 -30.99 -9.70 0.68
C LYS A 118 -30.80 -10.07 -0.79
N PHE A 119 -29.56 -10.30 -1.21
CA PHE A 119 -29.25 -10.79 -2.54
C PHE A 119 -29.90 -12.16 -2.80
N GLU A 120 -29.81 -13.10 -1.88
CA GLU A 120 -30.43 -14.42 -2.01
C GLU A 120 -31.97 -14.33 -2.09
N ALA A 121 -32.58 -13.47 -1.28
CA ALA A 121 -34.02 -13.21 -1.34
C ALA A 121 -34.45 -12.63 -2.69
N PHE A 122 -33.68 -11.66 -3.22
CA PHE A 122 -33.90 -11.08 -4.55
C PHE A 122 -33.76 -12.14 -5.66
N MET A 123 -32.73 -12.97 -5.63
CA MET A 123 -32.54 -14.06 -6.60
C MET A 123 -33.70 -15.07 -6.55
N SER A 124 -34.23 -15.38 -5.35
CA SER A 124 -35.38 -16.24 -5.19
C SER A 124 -36.67 -15.62 -5.75
N GLN A 125 -36.93 -14.34 -5.49
CA GLN A 125 -38.04 -13.58 -6.04
C GLN A 125 -37.99 -13.51 -7.57
N THR A 126 -36.77 -13.29 -8.14
CA THR A 126 -36.56 -13.22 -9.58
C THR A 126 -36.97 -14.52 -10.29
N ARG A 127 -36.71 -15.70 -9.69
CA ARG A 127 -37.17 -16.97 -10.26
C ARG A 127 -38.70 -17.01 -10.42
N THR A 128 -39.43 -16.49 -9.45
CA THR A 128 -40.89 -16.37 -9.51
C THR A 128 -41.34 -15.39 -10.60
N ILE A 129 -40.66 -14.24 -10.71
CA ILE A 129 -40.90 -13.23 -11.75
C ILE A 129 -40.74 -13.85 -13.16
N LEU A 130 -39.65 -14.58 -13.37
CA LEU A 130 -39.37 -15.22 -14.66
C LEU A 130 -40.43 -16.31 -14.97
N ALA A 131 -40.84 -17.09 -13.97
CA ALA A 131 -41.90 -18.11 -14.14
C ALA A 131 -43.24 -17.50 -14.57
N LEU A 132 -43.62 -16.37 -13.99
CA LEU A 132 -44.83 -15.62 -14.38
C LEU A 132 -44.67 -15.05 -15.81
N SER A 133 -43.51 -14.47 -16.08
CA SER A 133 -43.20 -13.88 -17.40
C SER A 133 -43.26 -14.92 -18.54
N ARG A 134 -42.68 -16.12 -18.32
CA ARG A 134 -42.76 -17.26 -19.28
C ARG A 134 -44.19 -17.72 -19.56
N LYS A 135 -45.10 -17.65 -18.55
CA LYS A 135 -46.50 -17.96 -18.69
C LYS A 135 -47.32 -16.84 -19.33
N ASN A 136 -46.67 -15.84 -19.88
CA ASN A 136 -47.27 -14.62 -20.44
C ASN A 136 -48.11 -13.81 -19.43
N GLN A 137 -47.85 -13.99 -18.12
CA GLN A 137 -48.46 -13.23 -17.04
C GLN A 137 -47.63 -11.97 -16.76
N LYS A 138 -47.37 -11.15 -17.81
CA LYS A 138 -46.46 -9.99 -17.79
C LYS A 138 -46.87 -8.93 -16.76
N PRO A 139 -48.18 -8.56 -16.59
CA PRO A 139 -48.57 -7.59 -15.59
C PRO A 139 -48.24 -8.05 -14.16
N GLN A 140 -48.49 -9.33 -13.83
CA GLN A 140 -48.18 -9.87 -12.50
C GLN A 140 -46.65 -9.94 -12.27
N ALA A 141 -45.86 -10.31 -13.30
CA ALA A 141 -44.40 -10.28 -13.22
C ALA A 141 -43.86 -8.88 -12.98
N ALA A 142 -44.42 -7.88 -13.69
CA ALA A 142 -44.01 -6.46 -13.52
C ALA A 142 -44.40 -5.92 -12.13
N GLU A 143 -45.58 -6.27 -11.62
CA GLU A 143 -46.02 -5.86 -10.27
C GLU A 143 -45.09 -6.48 -9.20
N LEU A 144 -44.71 -7.73 -9.34
CA LEU A 144 -43.80 -8.41 -8.41
C LEU A 144 -42.40 -7.81 -8.48
N LEU A 145 -41.89 -7.43 -9.68
CA LEU A 145 -40.63 -6.73 -9.81
C LEU A 145 -40.66 -5.36 -9.14
N LYS A 146 -41.76 -4.61 -9.34
CA LYS A 146 -41.98 -3.31 -8.70
C LYS A 146 -42.05 -3.43 -7.16
N ALA A 147 -42.74 -4.46 -6.65
CA ALA A 147 -42.80 -4.72 -5.21
C ALA A 147 -41.41 -5.05 -4.61
N GLY A 148 -40.47 -5.57 -5.42
CA GLY A 148 -39.06 -5.82 -5.05
C GLY A 148 -38.13 -4.61 -5.16
N GLU A 149 -38.60 -3.44 -5.64
CA GLU A 149 -37.78 -2.27 -5.93
C GLU A 149 -36.99 -1.80 -4.69
N ALA A 150 -37.63 -1.71 -3.53
CA ALA A 150 -36.96 -1.32 -2.28
C ALA A 150 -35.83 -2.30 -1.90
N GLY A 151 -36.03 -3.60 -2.12
CA GLY A 151 -34.97 -4.61 -1.89
C GLY A 151 -33.81 -4.47 -2.86
N PHE A 152 -34.08 -4.19 -4.13
CA PHE A 152 -33.08 -3.90 -5.14
C PHE A 152 -32.25 -2.64 -4.77
N GLU A 153 -32.91 -1.54 -4.39
CA GLU A 153 -32.24 -0.30 -3.98
C GLU A 153 -31.37 -0.53 -2.72
N GLU A 154 -31.85 -1.32 -1.78
CA GLU A 154 -31.07 -1.65 -0.59
C GLU A 154 -29.82 -2.48 -0.91
N ILE A 155 -29.91 -3.46 -1.83
CA ILE A 155 -28.76 -4.22 -2.32
C ILE A 155 -27.76 -3.28 -2.99
N GLY A 156 -28.23 -2.38 -3.87
CA GLY A 156 -27.40 -1.38 -4.53
C GLY A 156 -26.68 -0.47 -3.53
N THR A 157 -27.38 -0.05 -2.47
CA THR A 157 -26.82 0.75 -1.37
C THR A 157 -25.70 0.01 -0.64
N LEU A 158 -25.92 -1.29 -0.33
CA LEU A 158 -24.91 -2.12 0.35
C LEU A 158 -23.67 -2.34 -0.55
N LEU A 159 -23.88 -2.61 -1.84
CA LEU A 159 -22.77 -2.75 -2.80
C LEU A 159 -21.99 -1.44 -2.96
N ASN A 160 -22.68 -0.30 -3.07
CA ASN A 160 -22.04 1.02 -3.06
C ASN A 160 -21.25 1.26 -1.77
N ARG A 161 -21.76 0.82 -0.62
CA ARG A 161 -21.08 0.91 0.66
C ARG A 161 -19.77 0.11 0.65
N LEU A 162 -19.80 -1.13 0.15
CA LEU A 162 -18.60 -1.96 0.00
C LEU A 162 -17.55 -1.29 -0.89
N VAL A 163 -17.96 -0.77 -2.06
CA VAL A 163 -17.05 -0.03 -2.96
C VAL A 163 -16.44 1.18 -2.23
N LYS A 164 -17.26 1.93 -1.49
CA LYS A 164 -16.82 3.11 -0.75
C LYS A 164 -15.82 2.78 0.33
N VAL A 165 -16.09 1.77 1.15
CA VAL A 165 -15.21 1.32 2.25
C VAL A 165 -13.84 0.91 1.69
N ASN A 166 -13.82 0.11 0.64
CA ASN A 166 -12.60 -0.32 -0.01
C ASN A 166 -11.81 0.85 -0.61
N ARG A 167 -12.50 1.81 -1.25
CA ARG A 167 -11.87 3.01 -1.79
C ARG A 167 -11.28 3.90 -0.70
N GLU A 168 -12.00 4.07 0.41
CA GLU A 168 -11.53 4.87 1.56
C GLU A 168 -10.35 4.20 2.24
N GLY A 169 -10.38 2.88 2.42
CA GLY A 169 -9.26 2.09 2.93
C GLY A 169 -8.01 2.23 2.06
N ALA A 170 -8.14 2.03 0.75
CA ALA A 170 -7.06 2.24 -0.20
C ALA A 170 -6.48 3.66 -0.13
N SER A 171 -7.35 4.68 -0.05
CA SER A 171 -6.93 6.08 0.06
C SER A 171 -6.15 6.35 1.35
N GLN A 172 -6.62 5.82 2.48
CA GLN A 172 -5.94 5.96 3.77
C GLN A 172 -4.57 5.28 3.78
N GLU A 173 -4.46 4.06 3.25
CA GLU A 173 -3.18 3.37 3.15
C GLU A 173 -2.21 4.10 2.19
N GLY A 174 -2.70 4.65 1.09
CA GLY A 174 -1.91 5.50 0.19
C GLY A 174 -1.38 6.77 0.88
N GLN A 175 -2.22 7.44 1.68
CA GLN A 175 -1.81 8.62 2.46
C GLN A 175 -0.75 8.27 3.50
N LYS A 176 -0.95 7.19 4.29
CA LYS A 176 0.03 6.71 5.27
C LYS A 176 1.36 6.35 4.61
N SER A 177 1.33 5.69 3.45
CA SER A 177 2.53 5.37 2.66
C SER A 177 3.28 6.65 2.25
N THR A 178 2.56 7.66 1.76
CA THR A 178 3.14 8.96 1.37
C THR A 178 3.75 9.69 2.56
N GLU A 179 3.09 9.68 3.71
CA GLU A 179 3.59 10.27 4.96
C GLU A 179 4.88 9.58 5.43
N ILE A 180 4.88 8.24 5.45
CA ILE A 180 6.08 7.47 5.80
C ILE A 180 7.22 7.77 4.84
N PHE A 181 6.93 7.79 3.53
CA PHE A 181 7.93 8.10 2.50
C PHE A 181 8.54 9.49 2.68
N THR A 182 7.71 10.52 2.82
CA THR A 182 8.18 11.92 2.95
C THR A 182 8.98 12.13 4.23
N THR A 183 8.49 11.59 5.37
CA THR A 183 9.18 11.66 6.65
C THR A 183 10.51 10.89 6.61
N THR A 184 10.52 9.71 6.01
CA THR A 184 11.72 8.89 5.88
C THR A 184 12.74 9.58 4.99
N ARG A 185 12.32 10.09 3.82
CA ARG A 185 13.20 10.85 2.91
C ARG A 185 13.86 12.03 3.61
N PHE A 186 13.07 12.84 4.34
CA PHE A 186 13.59 13.99 5.07
C PHE A 186 14.62 13.58 6.14
N ARG A 187 14.32 12.57 6.95
CA ARG A 187 15.24 12.05 7.98
C ARG A 187 16.52 11.46 7.36
N MET A 188 16.38 10.73 6.26
CA MET A 188 17.54 10.19 5.53
C MET A 188 18.42 11.31 4.98
N THR A 189 17.85 12.35 4.39
CA THR A 189 18.61 13.49 3.87
C THR A 189 19.40 14.17 5.00
N ILE A 190 18.75 14.45 6.14
CA ILE A 190 19.44 15.02 7.31
C ILE A 190 20.54 14.08 7.80
N GLY A 191 20.25 12.79 7.92
CA GLY A 191 21.23 11.79 8.37
C GLY A 191 22.47 11.74 7.48
N VAL A 192 22.29 11.75 6.16
CA VAL A 192 23.42 11.80 5.21
C VAL A 192 24.24 13.07 5.39
N VAL A 193 23.59 14.24 5.48
CA VAL A 193 24.28 15.52 5.71
C VAL A 193 25.08 15.50 7.00
N LEU A 194 24.50 15.01 8.10
CA LEU A 194 25.20 14.90 9.37
C LEU A 194 26.42 13.98 9.31
N VAL A 195 26.28 12.82 8.66
CA VAL A 195 27.40 11.87 8.48
C VAL A 195 28.52 12.51 7.67
N VAL A 196 28.20 13.25 6.59
CA VAL A 196 29.19 13.97 5.79
C VAL A 196 29.90 15.06 6.62
N LEU A 197 29.15 15.85 7.39
CA LEU A 197 29.71 16.87 8.25
C LEU A 197 30.63 16.28 9.34
N ILE A 198 30.23 15.16 9.95
CA ILE A 198 31.07 14.45 10.94
C ILE A 198 32.33 13.90 10.27
N ALA A 199 32.24 13.34 9.08
CA ALA A 199 33.39 12.83 8.34
C ALA A 199 34.38 13.95 7.97
N LEU A 200 33.90 15.10 7.50
CA LEU A 200 34.72 16.28 7.21
C LEU A 200 35.40 16.83 8.47
N TRP A 201 34.62 16.93 9.59
CA TRP A 201 35.18 17.36 10.86
C TRP A 201 36.24 16.41 11.36
N LEU A 202 36.05 15.10 11.26
CA LEU A 202 37.04 14.08 11.62
C LEU A 202 38.31 14.19 10.72
N ALA A 203 38.13 14.42 9.42
CA ALA A 203 39.28 14.61 8.51
C ALA A 203 40.14 15.77 8.94
N VAL A 204 39.55 16.95 9.21
CA VAL A 204 40.28 18.13 9.70
C VAL A 204 40.90 17.90 11.08
N ALA A 205 40.19 17.23 11.99
CA ALA A 205 40.71 16.90 13.31
C ALA A 205 41.92 15.93 13.24
N LEU A 206 41.86 14.96 12.34
CA LEU A 206 43.00 14.03 12.10
C LEU A 206 44.19 14.71 11.42
N GLU A 207 43.96 15.58 10.45
CA GLU A 207 44.99 16.38 9.82
C GLU A 207 45.78 17.18 10.88
N ARG A 208 45.10 17.93 11.74
CA ARG A 208 45.72 18.72 12.81
C ARG A 208 46.38 17.86 13.88
N ALA A 209 45.80 16.68 14.21
CA ALA A 209 46.30 15.84 15.30
C ALA A 209 47.43 14.91 14.91
N VAL A 210 47.57 14.58 13.61
CA VAL A 210 48.51 13.56 13.11
C VAL A 210 49.37 14.09 11.97
N SER A 211 48.76 14.60 10.88
CA SER A 211 49.51 14.95 9.68
C SER A 211 50.45 16.14 9.88
N GLN A 212 49.98 17.19 10.55
CA GLN A 212 50.80 18.38 10.81
C GLN A 212 52.01 18.08 11.74
N PRO A 213 51.87 17.40 12.89
CA PRO A 213 53.02 17.04 13.73
C PRO A 213 53.99 16.07 13.03
N VAL A 214 53.51 15.14 12.23
CA VAL A 214 54.38 14.21 11.48
C VAL A 214 55.14 14.92 10.38
N ALA A 215 54.53 15.84 9.65
CA ALA A 215 55.20 16.65 8.63
C ALA A 215 56.28 17.54 9.27
N ALA A 216 55.98 18.20 10.40
CA ALA A 216 56.97 19.00 11.15
C ALA A 216 58.16 18.16 11.62
N LEU A 217 57.95 16.94 12.13
CA LEU A 217 59.01 16.01 12.49
C LEU A 217 59.82 15.56 11.28
N SER A 218 59.19 15.31 10.12
CA SER A 218 59.87 14.94 8.88
C SER A 218 60.81 16.05 8.41
N GLU A 219 60.34 17.30 8.46
CA GLU A 219 61.15 18.48 8.10
C GLU A 219 62.36 18.65 9.05
N VAL A 220 62.19 18.46 10.35
CA VAL A 220 63.25 18.48 11.34
C VAL A 220 64.31 17.41 11.06
N VAL A 221 63.86 16.18 10.71
CA VAL A 221 64.73 15.05 10.37
C VAL A 221 65.54 15.34 9.07
N GLU A 222 64.92 15.92 8.05
CA GLU A 222 65.58 16.30 6.80
C GLU A 222 66.62 17.39 7.04
N ARG A 223 66.34 18.40 7.84
CA ARG A 223 67.29 19.46 8.19
C ARG A 223 68.46 18.93 9.01
N LEU A 224 68.23 18.05 9.97
CA LEU A 224 69.24 17.33 10.73
C LEU A 224 70.18 16.49 9.79
N ALA A 225 69.53 15.76 8.86
CA ALA A 225 70.30 14.98 7.86
C ALA A 225 71.14 15.86 6.90
N ALA A 226 70.73 17.10 6.63
CA ALA A 226 71.44 18.09 5.87
C ALA A 226 72.54 18.80 6.68
N GLY A 227 72.75 18.46 7.99
CA GLY A 227 73.84 19.02 8.83
C GLY A 227 73.42 20.25 9.64
N ASP A 228 72.21 20.65 9.66
CA ASP A 228 71.70 21.77 10.49
C ASP A 228 71.45 21.29 11.93
N LEU A 229 72.42 21.42 12.81
CA LEU A 229 72.40 21.02 14.20
C LEU A 229 71.67 22.05 15.13
N GLN A 230 71.17 23.17 14.58
CA GLN A 230 70.48 24.21 15.36
C GLN A 230 68.94 24.11 15.30
N VAL A 231 68.43 23.04 14.73
CA VAL A 231 66.92 22.85 14.63
C VAL A 231 66.35 22.63 15.99
N LYS A 232 65.44 23.51 16.45
CA LYS A 232 64.63 23.34 17.65
C LYS A 232 63.42 22.45 17.31
N VAL A 233 63.28 21.36 18.03
CA VAL A 233 62.06 20.51 17.98
C VAL A 233 60.99 21.19 18.83
N GLU A 234 60.08 21.96 18.21
CA GLU A 234 58.92 22.50 18.89
C GLU A 234 57.92 21.36 19.20
N GLY A 235 57.60 21.17 20.47
CA GLY A 235 56.52 20.25 20.88
C GLY A 235 56.94 19.04 21.73
N VAL A 236 58.16 19.02 22.29
CA VAL A 236 58.58 18.06 23.32
C VAL A 236 58.60 18.77 24.69
N GLU A 237 57.41 18.92 25.30
CA GLU A 237 57.24 19.11 26.75
C GLU A 237 56.49 17.92 27.35
#